data_2756ade9cff1dfd2d21afa6121c0ab16
#
_entry.id   2756ade9cff1dfd2d21afa6121c0ab16
#
_cell.length_a   1.000
_cell.length_b   1.000
_cell.length_c   1.000
_cell.angle_alpha   90.00
_cell.angle_beta   90.00
_cell.angle_gamma   90.00
#
_symmetry.space_group_name_H-M   'P 1'
#
loop_
_entity.id
_entity.type
_entity.pdbx_description
1 polymer ?
#
loop_
_entity_poly.entity_id
_entity_poly.type
_entity_poly.pdbx_seq_one_letter_code
_entity_poly.pdbx_strand_id
1 'polypeptide(L)'
;MTVGAFVLMALGNNPPSAGPFCLSAYYRLDSVDHIVQSMACQVPHRWDIIEIYFSGTKRGSLPQPAGALDTNCHFLICNGLGGGDGEIQASEQWQNQWSLRPSRMWQGSSKTIRICLIGDGITASTDSQMKRLEMLLEALCRKFGMTADSVCLPSRCQ
;
A
#
# COMPACT_ATOMS: atom_id res chain seq x y z
N MET A 1 -19.44 -0.52 -34.57
CA MET A 1 -18.29 -1.29 -33.99
C MET A 1 -18.00 -0.73 -32.63
N THR A 2 -18.23 -1.52 -31.59
CA THR A 2 -18.30 -1.09 -30.21
C THR A 2 -16.90 -1.11 -29.57
N VAL A 3 -16.61 -0.12 -28.73
CA VAL A 3 -15.37 0.06 -27.96
C VAL A 3 -14.96 -1.22 -27.20
N GLY A 4 -15.91 -2.11 -26.87
CA GLY A 4 -15.65 -3.40 -26.22
C GLY A 4 -14.77 -4.38 -27.02
N ALA A 5 -14.76 -4.29 -28.36
CA ALA A 5 -13.93 -5.18 -29.19
C ALA A 5 -12.44 -4.80 -29.13
N PHE A 6 -12.14 -3.52 -28.95
CA PHE A 6 -10.76 -3.04 -28.79
C PHE A 6 -10.14 -3.42 -27.45
N VAL A 7 -10.95 -3.39 -26.39
CA VAL A 7 -10.49 -3.80 -25.05
C VAL A 7 -10.19 -5.31 -25.00
N LEU A 8 -11.00 -6.13 -25.66
CA LEU A 8 -10.75 -7.58 -25.74
C LEU A 8 -9.52 -7.91 -26.61
N MET A 9 -9.23 -7.16 -27.66
CA MET A 9 -8.01 -7.33 -28.46
C MET A 9 -6.75 -6.89 -27.70
N ALA A 10 -6.81 -5.83 -26.92
CA ALA A 10 -5.69 -5.39 -26.09
C ALA A 10 -5.37 -6.40 -24.96
N LEU A 11 -6.39 -7.06 -24.42
CA LEU A 11 -6.23 -8.12 -23.41
C LEU A 11 -5.79 -9.47 -24.04
N GLY A 12 -6.12 -9.72 -25.31
CA GLY A 12 -5.76 -10.94 -26.02
C GLY A 12 -4.33 -10.97 -26.56
N ASN A 13 -3.71 -9.84 -26.78
CA ASN A 13 -2.35 -9.74 -27.33
C ASN A 13 -1.22 -9.66 -26.29
N ASN A 14 -1.58 -9.60 -25.02
CA ASN A 14 -0.62 -9.69 -23.94
C ASN A 14 -1.06 -10.84 -23.03
N PRO A 15 -0.72 -12.11 -23.36
CA PRO A 15 -0.93 -13.18 -22.40
C PRO A 15 -0.13 -12.76 -21.14
N PRO A 16 -0.75 -12.77 -19.94
CA PRO A 16 -0.01 -12.51 -18.74
C PRO A 16 1.18 -13.47 -18.75
N SER A 17 2.40 -12.93 -18.74
CA SER A 17 3.58 -13.73 -18.52
C SER A 17 3.25 -14.65 -17.35
N ALA A 18 3.53 -15.95 -17.50
CA ALA A 18 3.20 -16.99 -16.52
C ALA A 18 4.03 -16.80 -15.23
N GLY A 19 3.91 -15.63 -14.63
CA GLY A 19 4.32 -15.36 -13.27
C GLY A 19 3.23 -15.77 -12.29
N PRO A 20 3.48 -15.76 -10.99
CA PRO A 20 2.53 -16.15 -9.94
C PRO A 20 1.29 -15.25 -9.83
N PHE A 21 1.02 -14.40 -10.81
CA PHE A 21 -0.14 -13.54 -10.87
C PHE A 21 -1.37 -14.37 -11.24
N CYS A 22 -1.99 -14.97 -10.25
CA CYS A 22 -3.27 -15.63 -10.41
C CYS A 22 -4.38 -14.57 -10.29
N LEU A 23 -5.12 -14.33 -11.37
CA LEU A 23 -6.28 -13.44 -11.35
C LEU A 23 -7.26 -13.76 -10.20
N SER A 24 -7.41 -15.06 -9.88
CA SER A 24 -8.26 -15.51 -8.77
C SER A 24 -7.75 -15.02 -7.41
N ALA A 25 -6.44 -14.92 -7.21
CA ALA A 25 -5.86 -14.37 -5.99
C ALA A 25 -6.08 -12.85 -5.90
N TYR A 26 -5.97 -12.14 -7.04
CA TYR A 26 -6.23 -10.70 -7.10
C TYR A 26 -7.69 -10.37 -6.78
N TYR A 27 -8.65 -11.14 -7.27
CA TYR A 27 -10.08 -10.92 -6.98
C TYR A 27 -10.48 -11.27 -5.53
N ARG A 28 -9.63 -11.95 -4.79
CA ARG A 28 -9.84 -12.20 -3.34
C ARG A 28 -9.34 -11.07 -2.44
N LEU A 29 -8.60 -10.12 -3.00
CA LEU A 29 -8.11 -8.98 -2.23
C LEU A 29 -9.24 -7.96 -2.03
N ASP A 30 -9.31 -7.39 -0.84
CA ASP A 30 -10.24 -6.32 -0.54
C ASP A 30 -10.03 -5.12 -1.46
N SER A 31 -11.12 -4.43 -1.80
CA SER A 31 -11.03 -3.24 -2.61
C SER A 31 -10.28 -2.15 -1.86
N VAL A 32 -9.46 -1.40 -2.57
CA VAL A 32 -8.67 -0.31 -1.97
C VAL A 32 -9.57 0.76 -1.37
N ASP A 33 -10.66 1.11 -2.03
CA ASP A 33 -11.62 2.10 -1.52
C ASP A 33 -12.25 1.64 -0.19
N HIS A 34 -12.58 0.35 -0.07
CA HIS A 34 -13.08 -0.22 1.19
C HIS A 34 -12.04 -0.12 2.31
N ILE A 35 -10.79 -0.47 2.01
CA ILE A 35 -9.68 -0.40 2.97
C ILE A 35 -9.44 1.05 3.43
N VAL A 36 -9.43 2.01 2.50
CA VAL A 36 -9.26 3.44 2.82
C VAL A 36 -10.45 3.99 3.61
N GLN A 37 -11.65 3.44 3.41
CA GLN A 37 -12.85 3.84 4.15
C GLN A 37 -13.02 3.12 5.48
N SER A 38 -12.21 2.11 5.79
CA SER A 38 -12.29 1.32 7.04
C SER A 38 -11.84 2.10 8.29
N MET A 39 -12.29 3.35 8.40
CA MET A 39 -12.02 4.21 9.55
C MET A 39 -13.15 4.10 10.55
N ALA A 40 -12.82 3.82 11.81
CA ALA A 40 -13.77 3.83 12.92
C ALA A 40 -14.12 5.27 13.37
N CYS A 41 -13.24 6.24 13.04
CA CYS A 41 -13.40 7.63 13.44
C CYS A 41 -14.25 8.40 12.42
N GLN A 42 -15.25 9.16 12.91
CA GLN A 42 -16.13 9.98 12.07
C GLN A 42 -15.44 11.25 11.54
N VAL A 43 -14.42 11.74 12.26
CA VAL A 43 -13.66 12.92 11.85
C VAL A 43 -12.25 12.48 11.46
N PRO A 44 -11.93 12.41 10.16
CA PRO A 44 -10.62 12.01 9.73
C PRO A 44 -9.56 13.01 10.17
N HIS A 45 -8.38 12.50 10.52
CA HIS A 45 -7.22 13.33 10.77
C HIS A 45 -6.84 14.12 9.50
N ARG A 46 -6.25 15.30 9.69
CA ARG A 46 -5.74 16.09 8.56
C ARG A 46 -4.36 15.58 8.15
N TRP A 47 -4.29 14.93 7.02
CA TRP A 47 -3.07 14.37 6.44
C TRP A 47 -2.52 15.30 5.36
N ASP A 48 -1.20 15.51 5.34
CA ASP A 48 -0.54 16.42 4.40
C ASP A 48 0.53 15.69 3.56
N ILE A 49 1.06 14.57 4.04
CA ILE A 49 2.18 13.84 3.43
C ILE A 49 1.88 12.34 3.40
N ILE A 50 2.31 11.66 2.35
CA ILE A 50 2.34 10.19 2.26
C ILE A 50 3.80 9.76 2.13
N GLU A 51 4.28 8.94 3.04
CA GLU A 51 5.63 8.37 3.02
C GLU A 51 5.57 6.88 2.74
N ILE A 52 6.38 6.43 1.78
CA ILE A 52 6.51 5.02 1.42
C ILE A 52 7.88 4.54 1.87
N TYR A 53 7.95 3.40 2.53
CA TYR A 53 9.21 2.80 2.96
C TYR A 53 9.17 1.27 2.87
N PHE A 54 10.35 0.66 2.86
CA PHE A 54 10.49 -0.80 2.91
C PHE A 54 10.63 -1.29 4.34
N SER A 55 10.05 -2.45 4.62
CA SER A 55 10.13 -3.09 5.95
C SER A 55 11.54 -3.51 6.34
N GLY A 56 12.46 -3.63 5.39
CA GLY A 56 13.78 -4.22 5.60
C GLY A 56 13.75 -5.74 5.81
N THR A 57 12.60 -6.38 5.65
CA THR A 57 12.42 -7.83 5.83
C THR A 57 11.77 -8.44 4.61
N LYS A 58 12.12 -9.71 4.30
CA LYS A 58 11.55 -10.43 3.14
C LYS A 58 10.13 -10.95 3.38
N ARG A 59 9.65 -10.96 4.61
CA ARG A 59 8.34 -11.47 5.01
C ARG A 59 7.67 -10.54 6.02
N GLY A 60 6.36 -10.46 5.99
CA GLY A 60 5.58 -9.76 7.01
C GLY A 60 4.10 -9.69 6.69
N SER A 61 3.30 -9.57 7.74
CA SER A 61 1.86 -9.26 7.70
C SER A 61 1.43 -8.69 9.04
N LEU A 62 0.29 -8.01 9.12
CA LEU A 62 -0.34 -7.60 10.36
C LEU A 62 -1.35 -8.67 10.83
N PRO A 63 -1.56 -8.86 12.14
CA PRO A 63 -0.74 -8.41 13.25
C PRO A 63 0.43 -9.36 13.45
N GLN A 64 1.65 -8.86 13.48
CA GLN A 64 2.80 -9.68 13.86
C GLN A 64 3.25 -9.32 15.27
N PRO A 65 3.71 -10.30 16.09
CA PRO A 65 4.26 -10.00 17.39
C PRO A 65 5.45 -9.04 17.27
N ALA A 66 5.50 -8.09 18.16
CA ALA A 66 6.54 -7.07 18.24
C ALA A 66 7.93 -7.70 18.16
N GLY A 67 8.72 -7.31 17.18
CA GLY A 67 10.13 -7.69 17.15
C GLY A 67 10.81 -7.72 15.79
N ALA A 68 10.09 -7.86 14.67
CA ALA A 68 10.70 -8.04 13.37
C ALA A 68 10.33 -6.98 12.32
N LEU A 69 9.29 -6.22 12.53
CA LEU A 69 8.81 -5.19 11.61
C LEU A 69 8.67 -3.88 12.34
N ASP A 70 9.13 -2.80 11.72
CA ASP A 70 8.67 -1.47 12.08
C ASP A 70 7.19 -1.37 11.71
N THR A 71 6.32 -1.76 12.65
CA THR A 71 4.85 -1.70 12.50
C THR A 71 4.32 -0.27 12.63
N ASN A 72 5.21 0.72 12.66
CA ASN A 72 4.86 2.13 12.74
C ASN A 72 4.37 2.64 11.37
N CYS A 73 3.29 2.07 10.87
CA CYS A 73 2.67 2.41 9.60
C CYS A 73 1.14 2.40 9.69
N HIS A 74 0.50 3.09 8.76
CA HIS A 74 -0.95 3.07 8.58
C HIS A 74 -1.39 1.91 7.68
N PHE A 75 -0.60 1.64 6.65
CA PHE A 75 -0.85 0.56 5.69
C PHE A 75 0.40 -0.29 5.50
N LEU A 76 0.18 -1.57 5.29
CA LEU A 76 1.19 -2.55 4.94
C LEU A 76 0.78 -3.24 3.64
N ILE A 77 1.70 -3.37 2.68
CA ILE A 77 1.45 -4.07 1.42
C ILE A 77 2.34 -5.32 1.36
N CYS A 78 1.69 -6.48 1.37
CA CYS A 78 2.34 -7.79 1.40
C CYS A 78 2.91 -8.18 0.03
N ASN A 79 3.94 -9.03 0.04
CA ASN A 79 4.65 -9.54 -1.14
C ASN A 79 4.40 -11.04 -1.40
N GLY A 80 3.37 -11.63 -0.84
CA GLY A 80 3.07 -13.06 -0.97
C GLY A 80 3.81 -13.97 0.04
N LEU A 81 4.74 -13.45 0.83
CA LEU A 81 5.54 -14.21 1.79
C LEU A 81 5.11 -13.96 3.25
N GLY A 82 3.83 -14.05 3.55
CA GLY A 82 3.29 -13.81 4.89
C GLY A 82 1.86 -13.27 4.87
N GLY A 83 1.44 -12.71 3.76
CA GLY A 83 0.09 -12.32 3.38
C GLY A 83 -0.04 -12.49 1.87
N GLY A 84 -1.21 -12.25 1.29
CA GLY A 84 -1.43 -12.30 -0.16
C GLY A 84 -0.54 -11.30 -0.91
N ASP A 85 -0.04 -11.65 -2.11
CA ASP A 85 0.75 -10.72 -2.92
C ASP A 85 -0.09 -9.51 -3.34
N GLY A 86 0.34 -8.31 -2.96
CA GLY A 86 -0.43 -7.07 -3.14
C GLY A 86 -1.56 -6.88 -2.13
N GLU A 87 -1.71 -7.74 -1.13
CA GLU A 87 -2.65 -7.53 -0.03
C GLU A 87 -2.31 -6.28 0.75
N ILE A 88 -3.29 -5.38 0.90
CA ILE A 88 -3.16 -4.18 1.71
C ILE A 88 -3.82 -4.43 3.05
N GLN A 89 -3.07 -4.29 4.12
CA GLN A 89 -3.54 -4.41 5.48
C GLN A 89 -3.54 -3.03 6.15
N ALA A 90 -4.71 -2.58 6.60
CA ALA A 90 -4.84 -1.36 7.38
C ALA A 90 -4.55 -1.64 8.86
N SER A 91 -3.69 -0.83 9.45
CA SER A 91 -3.36 -0.94 10.87
C SER A 91 -4.43 -0.29 11.76
N GLU A 92 -4.34 -0.56 13.05
CA GLU A 92 -5.18 0.10 14.06
C GLU A 92 -4.97 1.63 14.06
N GLN A 93 -3.75 2.09 13.76
CA GLN A 93 -3.43 3.51 13.62
C GLN A 93 -4.26 4.15 12.51
N TRP A 94 -4.42 3.48 11.37
CA TRP A 94 -5.29 3.96 10.30
C TRP A 94 -6.76 3.95 10.71
N GLN A 95 -7.24 2.86 11.27
CA GLN A 95 -8.65 2.72 11.66
C GLN A 95 -9.08 3.82 12.65
N ASN A 96 -8.21 4.15 13.59
CA ASN A 96 -8.47 5.19 14.60
C ASN A 96 -7.98 6.59 14.19
N GLN A 97 -7.39 6.74 13.01
CA GLN A 97 -6.82 8.00 12.50
C GLN A 97 -5.79 8.61 13.46
N TRP A 98 -4.98 7.76 14.07
CA TRP A 98 -3.93 8.20 14.99
C TRP A 98 -2.66 8.59 14.24
N SER A 99 -2.07 9.69 14.64
CA SER A 99 -0.72 10.06 14.22
C SER A 99 0.28 9.04 14.74
N LEU A 100 1.26 8.71 13.91
CA LEU A 100 2.36 7.86 14.32
C LEU A 100 3.31 8.60 15.27
N ARG A 101 3.84 7.89 16.24
CA ARG A 101 4.82 8.46 17.16
C ARG A 101 6.20 8.42 16.53
N PRO A 102 6.99 9.51 16.62
CA PRO A 102 8.38 9.47 16.22
C PRO A 102 9.13 8.35 16.95
N SER A 103 10.02 7.68 16.22
CA SER A 103 10.87 6.61 16.71
C SER A 103 12.33 6.89 16.34
N ARG A 104 13.27 6.03 16.79
CA ARG A 104 14.66 6.14 16.35
C ARG A 104 14.82 6.00 14.84
N MET A 105 13.93 5.24 14.21
CA MET A 105 13.96 4.94 12.78
C MET A 105 13.14 5.93 11.95
N TRP A 106 12.30 6.74 12.58
CA TRP A 106 11.42 7.67 11.89
C TRP A 106 11.14 8.93 12.71
N GLN A 107 11.41 10.09 12.12
CA GLN A 107 11.25 11.41 12.72
C GLN A 107 10.29 12.32 11.93
N GLY A 108 9.36 11.70 11.19
CA GLY A 108 8.41 12.42 10.34
C GLY A 108 7.35 13.21 11.11
N SER A 109 6.54 13.95 10.35
CA SER A 109 5.45 14.77 10.87
C SER A 109 4.27 13.92 11.36
N SER A 110 3.56 14.43 12.38
CA SER A 110 2.30 13.83 12.86
C SER A 110 1.18 13.81 11.80
N LYS A 111 1.36 14.51 10.67
CA LYS A 111 0.43 14.57 9.54
C LYS A 111 0.85 13.66 8.38
N THR A 112 1.72 12.70 8.62
CA THR A 112 2.23 11.79 7.62
C THR A 112 1.49 10.46 7.66
N ILE A 113 0.90 10.05 6.51
CA ILE A 113 0.45 8.67 6.29
C ILE A 113 1.68 7.85 5.91
N ARG A 114 1.98 6.78 6.63
CA ARG A 114 3.08 5.87 6.27
C ARG A 114 2.55 4.58 5.68
N ILE A 115 3.13 4.19 4.53
CA ILE A 115 2.84 2.95 3.81
C ILE A 115 4.12 2.10 3.82
N CYS A 116 4.03 0.92 4.41
CA CYS A 116 5.11 -0.05 4.46
C CYS A 116 4.99 -1.07 3.32
N LEU A 117 5.99 -1.18 2.48
CA LEU A 117 6.14 -2.27 1.52
C LEU A 117 6.96 -3.40 2.14
N ILE A 118 6.41 -4.61 2.19
CA ILE A 118 7.20 -5.77 2.61
C ILE A 118 8.27 -6.06 1.56
N GLY A 119 9.51 -5.93 1.95
CA GLY A 119 10.68 -6.11 1.09
C GLY A 119 11.95 -5.64 1.78
N ASP A 120 13.10 -6.09 1.28
CA ASP A 120 14.42 -5.73 1.79
C ASP A 120 14.96 -4.41 1.20
N GLY A 121 14.23 -3.79 0.27
CA GLY A 121 14.63 -2.56 -0.43
C GLY A 121 15.72 -2.78 -1.50
N ILE A 122 16.22 -3.99 -1.65
CA ILE A 122 17.23 -4.39 -2.65
C ILE A 122 16.58 -5.18 -3.77
N THR A 123 15.75 -6.15 -3.40
CA THR A 123 14.95 -6.94 -4.33
C THR A 123 13.79 -6.09 -4.84
N ALA A 124 13.53 -6.11 -6.13
CA ALA A 124 12.40 -5.39 -6.71
C ALA A 124 11.08 -5.84 -6.05
N SER A 125 10.20 -4.88 -5.79
CA SER A 125 8.83 -5.15 -5.36
C SER A 125 8.08 -5.94 -6.44
N THR A 126 7.08 -6.73 -6.04
CA THR A 126 6.27 -7.46 -7.00
C THR A 126 5.38 -6.51 -7.80
N ASP A 127 4.98 -6.93 -9.01
CA ASP A 127 4.05 -6.15 -9.84
C ASP A 127 2.71 -5.93 -9.12
N SER A 128 2.25 -6.91 -8.35
CA SER A 128 1.05 -6.81 -7.54
C SER A 128 1.19 -5.77 -6.43
N GLN A 129 2.33 -5.74 -5.72
CA GLN A 129 2.59 -4.70 -4.72
C GLN A 129 2.57 -3.30 -5.35
N MET A 130 3.25 -3.12 -6.48
CA MET A 130 3.34 -1.81 -7.14
C MET A 130 1.99 -1.33 -7.64
N LYS A 131 1.22 -2.20 -8.29
CA LYS A 131 -0.12 -1.87 -8.77
C LYS A 131 -1.06 -1.51 -7.61
N ARG A 132 -1.01 -2.26 -6.52
CA ARG A 132 -1.85 -1.98 -5.34
C ARG A 132 -1.41 -0.72 -4.62
N LEU A 133 -0.09 -0.42 -4.59
CA LEU A 133 0.42 0.85 -4.08
C LEU A 133 -0.11 2.04 -4.88
N GLU A 134 -0.06 1.99 -6.21
CA GLU A 134 -0.60 3.04 -7.08
C GLU A 134 -2.09 3.29 -6.81
N MET A 135 -2.88 2.24 -6.73
CA MET A 135 -4.32 2.33 -6.39
C MET A 135 -4.54 2.95 -5.01
N LEU A 136 -3.73 2.58 -4.01
CA LEU A 136 -3.82 3.14 -2.65
C LEU A 136 -3.46 4.63 -2.64
N LEU A 137 -2.38 5.02 -3.32
CA LEU A 137 -1.97 6.42 -3.44
C LEU A 137 -3.06 7.27 -4.10
N GLU A 138 -3.63 6.79 -5.21
CA GLU A 138 -4.73 7.47 -5.90
C GLU A 138 -5.94 7.65 -4.98
N ALA A 139 -6.35 6.61 -4.26
CA ALA A 139 -7.49 6.66 -3.34
C ALA A 139 -7.25 7.64 -2.18
N LEU A 140 -6.04 7.66 -1.60
CA LEU A 140 -5.66 8.58 -0.53
C LEU A 140 -5.58 10.02 -1.02
N CYS A 141 -4.93 10.26 -2.15
CA CYS A 141 -4.85 11.59 -2.74
C CYS A 141 -6.23 12.16 -3.05
N ARG A 142 -7.12 11.36 -3.64
CA ARG A 142 -8.51 11.74 -3.92
C ARG A 142 -9.29 12.05 -2.63
N LYS A 143 -9.13 11.21 -1.60
CA LYS A 143 -9.88 11.37 -0.33
C LYS A 143 -9.48 12.61 0.44
N PHE A 144 -8.19 12.92 0.49
CA PHE A 144 -7.64 14.03 1.30
C PHE A 144 -7.25 15.26 0.49
N GLY A 145 -7.47 15.25 -0.83
CA GLY A 145 -7.14 16.39 -1.70
C GLY A 145 -5.63 16.62 -1.82
N MET A 146 -4.82 15.56 -1.68
CA MET A 146 -3.37 15.63 -1.80
C MET A 146 -2.93 15.53 -3.27
N THR A 147 -1.77 16.13 -3.57
CA THR A 147 -1.14 16.08 -4.89
C THR A 147 0.03 15.10 -4.91
N ALA A 148 0.56 14.79 -6.09
CA ALA A 148 1.72 13.93 -6.24
C ALA A 148 2.96 14.43 -5.49
N ASP A 149 3.09 15.75 -5.29
CA ASP A 149 4.18 16.36 -4.53
C ASP A 149 4.14 16.02 -3.03
N SER A 150 2.98 15.61 -2.53
CA SER A 150 2.81 15.14 -1.16
C SER A 150 3.32 13.71 -0.93
N VAL A 151 3.73 13.00 -1.98
CA VAL A 151 4.18 11.60 -1.92
C VAL A 151 5.70 11.53 -1.88
N CYS A 152 6.22 11.01 -0.77
CA CYS A 152 7.64 10.75 -0.56
C CYS A 152 7.97 9.30 -0.88
N LEU A 153 8.83 9.07 -1.88
CA LEU A 153 9.36 7.77 -2.24
C LEU A 153 10.60 7.42 -1.41
N PRO A 154 10.91 6.13 -1.20
CA PRO A 154 12.03 5.68 -0.34
C PRO A 154 13.39 6.30 -0.69
N SER A 155 13.63 6.63 -1.96
CA SER A 155 14.87 7.23 -2.46
C SER A 155 14.97 8.76 -2.27
N ARG A 156 13.92 9.39 -1.78
CA ARG A 156 13.85 10.87 -1.61
C ARG A 156 13.76 11.33 -0.16
N CYS A 157 13.62 10.40 0.77
CA CYS A 157 13.46 10.68 2.20
C CYS A 157 14.77 10.47 3.00
N GLN A 158 15.95 10.56 2.35
CA GLN A 158 17.27 10.58 3.02
C GLN A 158 17.78 12.00 3.16
#